data_d096c2530464a7b3fb1df508b455aee4
#
_entry.id   d096c2530464a7b3fb1df508b455aee4
#
_cell.length_a   1.000
_cell.length_b   1.000
_cell.length_c   1.000
_cell.angle_alpha   90.00
_cell.angle_beta   90.00
_cell.angle_gamma   90.00
#
_symmetry.space_group_name_H-M   'P 1'
#
loop_
_entity.id
_entity.type
_entity.pdbx_description
1 polymer ?
#
loop_
_entity_poly.entity_id
_entity_poly.type
_entity_poly.pdbx_seq_one_letter_code
_entity_poly.pdbx_strand_id
1 'polypeptide(L)'
;MNETTDNFAFSRIERLEAPSGASIAFRHQTSALAPARGVLMICHGLVEHAGRYRRFADTLAKQGFEVYAHDHRGHGRTRAADAPLGRFAWKDGVEKVVADVMAMRRMAAERHPGLPVILFGQSMGGLVALNTAVSHPDAFDGLSIWNSNFNPGFMGRLAQVVLRLEKMLKGSNV
;
A
#
# COMPACT_ATOMS: atom_id res chain seq x y z
N MET A 1 -1.14 -31.16 16.64
CA MET A 1 -1.88 -29.91 16.93
C MET A 1 -0.89 -28.85 17.33
N ASN A 2 -0.47 -28.02 16.40
CA ASN A 2 0.44 -26.90 16.65
C ASN A 2 -0.20 -25.64 16.09
N GLU A 3 -1.11 -25.05 16.86
CA GLU A 3 -1.84 -23.81 16.50
C GLU A 3 -1.12 -22.51 16.89
N THR A 4 0.13 -22.55 17.33
CA THR A 4 0.73 -21.39 18.02
C THR A 4 1.84 -20.66 17.26
N THR A 5 2.29 -21.12 16.11
CA THR A 5 3.44 -20.50 15.43
C THR A 5 3.09 -19.48 14.33
N ASP A 6 1.89 -19.53 13.75
CA ASP A 6 1.52 -18.66 12.61
C ASP A 6 0.93 -17.30 12.99
N ASN A 7 0.58 -17.10 14.25
CA ASN A 7 -0.11 -15.87 14.68
C ASN A 7 0.80 -14.64 14.77
N PHE A 8 2.10 -14.81 14.61
CA PHE A 8 3.10 -13.74 14.76
C PHE A 8 3.67 -13.22 13.44
N ALA A 9 3.53 -13.93 12.32
CA ALA A 9 4.15 -13.54 11.06
C ALA A 9 3.73 -12.15 10.60
N PHE A 10 2.43 -11.87 10.47
CA PHE A 10 1.93 -10.56 10.08
C PHE A 10 2.11 -9.46 11.15
N SER A 11 2.44 -9.83 12.37
CA SER A 11 2.76 -8.87 13.45
C SER A 11 4.19 -8.34 13.34
N ARG A 12 5.08 -9.10 12.68
CA ARG A 12 6.47 -8.69 12.44
C ARG A 12 6.49 -7.58 11.39
N ILE A 13 7.29 -6.56 11.65
CA ILE A 13 7.52 -5.47 10.72
C ILE A 13 8.90 -5.65 10.12
N GLU A 14 8.95 -5.73 8.80
CA GLU A 14 10.16 -5.69 7.99
C GLU A 14 10.34 -4.31 7.37
N ARG A 15 11.53 -4.03 6.85
CA ARG A 15 11.84 -2.78 6.17
C ARG A 15 12.46 -3.03 4.81
N LEU A 16 12.09 -2.17 3.86
CA LEU A 16 12.65 -2.10 2.52
C LEU A 16 13.13 -0.68 2.27
N GLU A 17 14.40 -0.53 1.97
CA GLU A 17 14.94 0.76 1.52
C GLU A 17 14.62 0.96 0.05
N ALA A 18 13.75 1.93 -0.24
CA ALA A 18 13.27 2.19 -1.59
C ALA A 18 14.11 3.27 -2.28
N PRO A 19 14.27 3.20 -3.62
CA PRO A 19 14.94 4.24 -4.41
C PRO A 19 14.30 5.64 -4.29
N SER A 20 13.03 5.70 -3.89
CA SER A 20 12.30 6.94 -3.57
C SER A 20 12.81 7.68 -2.34
N GLY A 21 13.76 7.08 -1.58
CA GLY A 21 14.27 7.58 -0.30
C GLY A 21 13.39 7.20 0.91
N ALA A 22 12.42 6.31 0.73
CA ALA A 22 11.62 5.80 1.83
C ALA A 22 12.19 4.51 2.42
N SER A 23 12.23 4.42 3.76
CA SER A 23 12.39 3.16 4.51
C SER A 23 10.99 2.61 4.76
N ILE A 24 10.52 1.77 3.83
CA ILE A 24 9.16 1.25 3.80
C ILE A 24 9.00 0.18 4.88
N ALA A 25 8.09 0.40 5.81
CA ALA A 25 7.68 -0.62 6.77
C ALA A 25 6.59 -1.50 6.14
N PHE A 26 6.79 -2.81 6.18
CA PHE A 26 5.82 -3.75 5.64
C PHE A 26 5.64 -4.98 6.51
N ARG A 27 4.59 -5.74 6.24
CA ARG A 27 4.24 -6.99 6.88
C ARG A 27 4.04 -8.06 5.82
N HIS A 28 4.39 -9.27 6.16
CA HIS A 28 4.22 -10.43 5.30
C HIS A 28 3.47 -11.53 6.05
N GLN A 29 2.49 -12.14 5.38
CA GLN A 29 1.81 -13.35 5.81
C GLN A 29 2.07 -14.43 4.78
N THR A 30 2.73 -15.48 5.22
CA THR A 30 3.06 -16.63 4.37
C THR A 30 1.82 -17.45 4.04
N SER A 31 1.75 -17.93 2.80
CA SER A 31 0.74 -18.87 2.34
C SER A 31 0.68 -20.13 3.20
N ALA A 32 -0.52 -20.60 3.52
CA ALA A 32 -0.72 -21.88 4.17
C ALA A 32 -0.64 -23.07 3.20
N LEU A 33 -0.56 -22.82 1.89
CA LEU A 33 -0.44 -23.84 0.84
C LEU A 33 0.94 -23.78 0.18
N ALA A 34 1.47 -24.95 -0.14
CA ALA A 34 2.70 -25.11 -0.90
C ALA A 34 2.45 -26.01 -2.12
N PRO A 35 2.67 -25.56 -3.37
CA PRO A 35 3.12 -24.20 -3.73
C PRO A 35 2.04 -23.15 -3.50
N ALA A 36 2.44 -21.90 -3.26
CA ALA A 36 1.53 -20.78 -3.20
C ALA A 36 0.90 -20.52 -4.58
N ARG A 37 -0.31 -19.94 -4.55
CA ARG A 37 -1.09 -19.67 -5.79
C ARG A 37 -0.75 -18.31 -6.42
N GLY A 38 -0.21 -17.39 -5.63
CA GLY A 38 0.11 -16.04 -6.06
C GLY A 38 0.49 -15.15 -4.88
N VAL A 39 0.86 -13.93 -5.20
CA VAL A 39 1.17 -12.86 -4.26
C VAL A 39 0.07 -11.83 -4.28
N LEU A 40 -0.41 -11.42 -3.12
CA LEU A 40 -1.33 -10.29 -2.99
C LEU A 40 -0.62 -9.15 -2.23
N MET A 41 -0.58 -7.97 -2.86
CA MET A 41 -0.05 -6.75 -2.27
C MET A 41 -1.16 -5.80 -1.88
N ILE A 42 -1.13 -5.26 -0.67
CA ILE A 42 -2.19 -4.42 -0.10
C ILE A 42 -1.72 -2.97 0.05
N CYS A 43 -2.46 -2.05 -0.59
CA CYS A 43 -2.40 -0.61 -0.40
C CYS A 43 -3.55 -0.16 0.51
N HIS A 44 -3.21 0.33 1.70
CA HIS A 44 -4.19 0.75 2.71
C HIS A 44 -4.83 2.12 2.44
N GLY A 45 -5.93 2.42 3.12
CA GLY A 45 -6.66 3.69 3.00
C GLY A 45 -6.03 4.86 3.76
N LEU A 46 -6.70 6.02 3.66
CA LEU A 46 -6.30 7.21 4.40
C LEU A 46 -6.43 6.98 5.92
N VAL A 47 -5.49 7.53 6.70
CA VAL A 47 -5.46 7.41 8.17
C VAL A 47 -5.48 5.96 8.65
N GLU A 48 -4.87 5.08 7.88
CA GLU A 48 -4.73 3.66 8.18
C GLU A 48 -3.25 3.23 8.20
N HIS A 49 -3.05 1.94 8.39
CA HIS A 49 -1.74 1.29 8.33
C HIS A 49 -1.90 -0.20 8.00
N ALA A 50 -0.85 -0.83 7.51
CA ALA A 50 -0.83 -2.23 7.09
C ALA A 50 -1.36 -3.23 8.14
N GLY A 51 -1.11 -2.97 9.42
CA GLY A 51 -1.53 -3.85 10.50
C GLY A 51 -3.04 -4.09 10.63
N ARG A 52 -3.88 -3.19 10.07
CA ARG A 52 -5.35 -3.36 10.07
C ARG A 52 -5.80 -4.53 9.18
N TYR A 53 -4.99 -4.93 8.22
CA TYR A 53 -5.32 -5.98 7.25
C TYR A 53 -4.99 -7.39 7.74
N ARG A 54 -4.60 -7.58 9.00
CA ARG A 54 -4.20 -8.87 9.57
C ARG A 54 -5.22 -9.98 9.29
N ARG A 55 -6.49 -9.77 9.63
CA ARG A 55 -7.54 -10.79 9.42
C ARG A 55 -7.74 -11.11 7.94
N PHE A 56 -7.67 -10.10 7.09
CA PHE A 56 -7.77 -10.28 5.65
C PHE A 56 -6.56 -11.05 5.10
N ALA A 57 -5.35 -10.70 5.54
CA ALA A 57 -4.13 -11.43 5.20
C ALA A 57 -4.18 -12.89 5.64
N ASP A 58 -4.61 -13.16 6.87
CA ASP A 58 -4.77 -14.54 7.39
C ASP A 58 -5.77 -15.35 6.54
N THR A 59 -6.87 -14.73 6.13
CA THR A 59 -7.88 -15.40 5.29
C THR A 59 -7.32 -15.75 3.93
N LEU A 60 -6.61 -14.82 3.30
CA LEU A 60 -6.01 -15.03 1.97
C LEU A 60 -4.84 -16.03 2.02
N ALA A 61 -4.05 -15.99 3.07
CA ALA A 61 -2.98 -16.97 3.27
C ALA A 61 -3.52 -18.41 3.36
N LYS A 62 -4.65 -18.61 4.04
CA LYS A 62 -5.37 -19.89 4.08
C LYS A 62 -5.88 -20.33 2.70
N GLN A 63 -6.10 -19.39 1.79
CA GLN A 63 -6.47 -19.65 0.39
C GLN A 63 -5.26 -19.82 -0.53
N GLY A 64 -4.05 -19.77 0.01
CA GLY A 64 -2.83 -20.05 -0.75
C GLY A 64 -2.11 -18.80 -1.30
N PHE A 65 -2.36 -17.63 -0.78
CA PHE A 65 -1.66 -16.41 -1.20
C PHE A 65 -0.55 -16.03 -0.22
N GLU A 66 0.59 -15.62 -0.76
CA GLU A 66 1.58 -14.81 -0.05
C GLU A 66 1.06 -13.38 0.04
N VAL A 67 0.89 -12.82 1.24
CA VAL A 67 0.25 -11.52 1.41
C VAL A 67 1.22 -10.50 1.96
N TYR A 68 1.42 -9.41 1.24
CA TYR A 68 2.24 -8.27 1.64
C TYR A 68 1.36 -7.05 1.88
N ALA A 69 1.56 -6.36 2.98
CA ALA A 69 0.96 -5.06 3.24
C ALA A 69 2.03 -4.10 3.75
N HIS A 70 2.15 -2.95 3.12
CA HIS A 70 3.11 -1.92 3.53
C HIS A 70 2.40 -0.68 4.04
N ASP A 71 3.04 0.04 4.92
CA ASP A 71 2.60 1.37 5.31
C ASP A 71 3.04 2.36 4.23
N HIS A 72 2.11 3.13 3.67
CA HIS A 72 2.45 4.19 2.72
C HIS A 72 3.36 5.24 3.37
N ARG A 73 4.18 5.92 2.58
CA ARG A 73 4.96 7.06 3.05
C ARG A 73 4.05 8.10 3.72
N GLY A 74 4.51 8.73 4.78
CA GLY A 74 3.70 9.62 5.61
C GLY A 74 2.65 8.93 6.48
N HIS A 75 2.60 7.58 6.50
CA HIS A 75 1.65 6.79 7.29
C HIS A 75 2.37 5.68 8.07
N GLY A 76 1.73 5.24 9.15
CA GLY A 76 2.18 4.10 9.92
C GLY A 76 3.63 4.21 10.39
N ARG A 77 4.44 3.23 10.02
CA ARG A 77 5.86 3.12 10.42
C ARG A 77 6.86 3.32 9.28
N THR A 78 6.39 3.61 8.08
CA THR A 78 7.25 4.01 6.97
C THR A 78 7.86 5.37 7.26
N ARG A 79 9.16 5.53 6.97
CA ARG A 79 9.91 6.76 7.18
C ARG A 79 10.39 7.28 5.84
N ALA A 80 10.13 8.55 5.58
CA ALA A 80 10.69 9.27 4.43
C ALA A 80 10.90 10.73 4.87
N ALA A 81 12.10 11.25 4.69
CA ALA A 81 12.48 12.58 5.18
C ALA A 81 11.62 13.70 4.58
N ASP A 82 11.07 13.47 3.39
CA ASP A 82 10.25 14.41 2.64
C ASP A 82 8.74 14.17 2.77
N ALA A 83 8.31 13.20 3.58
CA ALA A 83 6.92 12.82 3.77
C ALA A 83 6.47 13.11 5.21
N PRO A 84 5.88 14.26 5.49
CA PRO A 84 5.29 14.53 6.79
C PRO A 84 4.06 13.64 7.03
N LEU A 85 3.64 13.53 8.28
CA LEU A 85 2.49 12.72 8.66
C LEU A 85 1.24 13.10 7.84
N GLY A 86 0.59 12.09 7.28
CA GLY A 86 -0.62 12.24 6.46
C GLY A 86 -0.36 12.72 5.02
N ARG A 87 0.89 12.86 4.59
CA ARG A 87 1.23 13.24 3.21
C ARG A 87 2.23 12.27 2.58
N PHE A 88 2.09 12.02 1.29
CA PHE A 88 3.05 11.18 0.57
C PHE A 88 4.40 11.88 0.38
N ALA A 89 4.43 13.17 0.12
CA ALA A 89 5.62 14.01 0.11
C ALA A 89 5.24 15.51 0.01
N TRP A 90 6.21 16.38 0.22
CA TRP A 90 6.06 17.81 -0.07
C TRP A 90 5.93 18.09 -1.57
N LYS A 91 6.65 17.31 -2.40
CA LYS A 91 6.63 17.39 -3.87
C LYS A 91 6.60 15.99 -4.46
N ASP A 92 5.93 15.83 -5.60
CA ASP A 92 5.87 14.61 -6.39
C ASP A 92 5.38 13.40 -5.56
N GLY A 93 4.38 13.64 -4.69
CA GLY A 93 3.93 12.63 -3.72
C GLY A 93 3.29 11.41 -4.39
N VAL A 94 2.59 11.60 -5.51
CA VAL A 94 1.96 10.50 -6.25
C VAL A 94 3.03 9.64 -6.91
N GLU A 95 3.99 10.26 -7.59
CA GLU A 95 5.12 9.58 -8.24
C GLU A 95 5.94 8.77 -7.23
N LYS A 96 6.18 9.35 -6.06
CA LYS A 96 6.96 8.70 -5.01
C LYS A 96 6.22 7.53 -4.36
N VAL A 97 4.92 7.65 -4.08
CA VAL A 97 4.16 6.53 -3.53
C VAL A 97 4.00 5.40 -4.55
N VAL A 98 3.88 5.70 -5.84
CA VAL A 98 3.92 4.71 -6.93
C VAL A 98 5.27 4.00 -6.96
N ALA A 99 6.38 4.75 -6.86
CA ALA A 99 7.72 4.17 -6.81
C ALA A 99 7.92 3.25 -5.59
N ASP A 100 7.33 3.59 -4.44
CA ASP A 100 7.33 2.75 -3.25
C ASP A 100 6.58 1.42 -3.48
N VAL A 101 5.38 1.49 -4.09
CA VAL A 101 4.62 0.27 -4.45
C VAL A 101 5.42 -0.59 -5.42
N MET A 102 6.09 0.00 -6.41
CA MET A 102 6.92 -0.72 -7.36
C MET A 102 8.18 -1.33 -6.71
N ALA A 103 8.76 -0.69 -5.70
CA ALA A 103 9.84 -1.28 -4.92
C ALA A 103 9.35 -2.51 -4.14
N MET A 104 8.20 -2.44 -3.51
CA MET A 104 7.54 -3.57 -2.84
C MET A 104 7.23 -4.71 -3.85
N ARG A 105 6.75 -4.37 -5.03
CA ARG A 105 6.43 -5.35 -6.09
C ARG A 105 7.69 -6.11 -6.55
N ARG A 106 8.81 -5.41 -6.77
CA ARG A 106 10.08 -6.05 -7.14
C ARG A 106 10.55 -7.02 -6.05
N MET A 107 10.60 -6.57 -4.81
CA MET A 107 10.98 -7.40 -3.67
C MET A 107 10.08 -8.64 -3.52
N ALA A 108 8.78 -8.49 -3.67
CA ALA A 108 7.84 -9.61 -3.60
C ALA A 108 8.06 -10.62 -4.74
N ALA A 109 8.31 -10.16 -5.97
CA ALA A 109 8.61 -11.03 -7.11
C ALA A 109 9.96 -11.75 -6.98
N GLU A 110 10.96 -11.11 -6.39
CA GLU A 110 12.25 -11.74 -6.10
C GLU A 110 12.13 -12.84 -5.05
N ARG A 111 11.27 -12.64 -4.04
CA ARG A 111 10.98 -13.66 -3.01
C ARG A 111 10.12 -14.81 -3.53
N HIS A 112 9.30 -14.57 -4.53
CA HIS A 112 8.33 -15.52 -5.07
C HIS A 112 8.36 -15.55 -6.62
N PRO A 113 9.47 -16.04 -7.20
CA PRO A 113 9.66 -16.01 -8.65
C PRO A 113 8.58 -16.83 -9.37
N GLY A 114 8.03 -16.26 -10.43
CA GLY A 114 7.03 -16.91 -11.29
C GLY A 114 5.60 -16.92 -10.74
N LEU A 115 5.35 -16.45 -9.52
CA LEU A 115 3.99 -16.32 -9.02
C LEU A 115 3.30 -15.05 -9.56
N PRO A 116 2.01 -15.13 -9.91
CA PRO A 116 1.24 -13.95 -10.29
C PRO A 116 1.12 -12.99 -9.11
N VAL A 117 1.23 -11.68 -9.40
CA VAL A 117 1.16 -10.61 -8.40
C VAL A 117 -0.11 -9.79 -8.60
N ILE A 118 -0.96 -9.80 -7.59
CA ILE A 118 -2.22 -9.05 -7.56
C ILE A 118 -2.05 -7.82 -6.66
N LEU A 119 -2.44 -6.65 -7.15
CA LEU A 119 -2.46 -5.42 -6.38
C LEU A 119 -3.88 -5.16 -5.86
N PHE A 120 -4.02 -5.04 -4.54
CA PHE A 120 -5.28 -4.70 -3.88
C PHE A 120 -5.15 -3.30 -3.26
N GLY A 121 -6.17 -2.46 -3.46
CA GLY A 121 -6.22 -1.13 -2.84
C GLY A 121 -7.59 -0.81 -2.26
N GLN A 122 -7.59 -0.25 -1.05
CA GLN A 122 -8.81 0.18 -0.36
C GLN A 122 -8.82 1.70 -0.23
N SER A 123 -9.95 2.35 -0.60
CA SER A 123 -10.14 3.81 -0.47
C SER A 123 -9.00 4.60 -1.14
N MET A 124 -8.23 5.40 -0.41
CA MET A 124 -7.04 6.08 -0.91
C MET A 124 -6.03 5.09 -1.54
N GLY A 125 -5.85 3.92 -0.90
CA GLY A 125 -5.00 2.86 -1.45
C GLY A 125 -5.46 2.34 -2.81
N GLY A 126 -6.76 2.39 -3.10
CA GLY A 126 -7.29 2.06 -4.42
C GLY A 126 -6.92 3.09 -5.49
N LEU A 127 -6.84 4.38 -5.12
CA LEU A 127 -6.31 5.42 -6.02
C LEU A 127 -4.82 5.23 -6.28
N VAL A 128 -4.04 4.88 -5.24
CA VAL A 128 -2.62 4.55 -5.38
C VAL A 128 -2.45 3.33 -6.27
N ALA A 129 -3.21 2.26 -6.04
CA ALA A 129 -3.16 1.03 -6.82
C ALA A 129 -3.51 1.27 -8.29
N LEU A 130 -4.56 2.06 -8.57
CA LEU A 130 -4.94 2.41 -9.94
C LEU A 130 -3.84 3.23 -10.64
N ASN A 131 -3.31 4.28 -9.98
CA ASN A 131 -2.21 5.06 -10.54
C ASN A 131 -1.00 4.18 -10.84
N THR A 132 -0.67 3.27 -9.95
CA THR A 132 0.45 2.34 -10.15
C THR A 132 0.21 1.43 -11.35
N ALA A 133 -0.97 0.81 -11.45
CA ALA A 133 -1.30 -0.09 -12.55
C ALA A 133 -1.36 0.63 -13.92
N VAL A 134 -1.88 1.87 -13.97
CA VAL A 134 -1.90 2.67 -15.19
C VAL A 134 -0.50 3.10 -15.62
N SER A 135 0.36 3.47 -14.66
CA SER A 135 1.75 3.87 -14.94
C SER A 135 2.66 2.68 -15.29
N HIS A 136 2.29 1.47 -14.85
CA HIS A 136 3.07 0.24 -15.03
C HIS A 136 2.12 -0.93 -15.41
N PRO A 137 1.54 -0.93 -16.63
CA PRO A 137 0.46 -1.85 -17.01
C PRO A 137 0.87 -3.33 -16.96
N ASP A 138 2.15 -3.63 -17.18
CA ASP A 138 2.66 -5.02 -17.18
C ASP A 138 3.22 -5.47 -15.81
N ALA A 139 3.08 -4.64 -14.79
CA ALA A 139 3.68 -4.95 -13.49
C ALA A 139 2.86 -5.90 -12.65
N PHE A 140 1.56 -6.03 -12.89
CA PHE A 140 0.63 -6.80 -12.09
C PHE A 140 -0.27 -7.67 -12.95
N ASP A 141 -0.53 -8.88 -12.51
CA ASP A 141 -1.41 -9.84 -13.16
C ASP A 141 -2.89 -9.61 -12.82
N GLY A 142 -3.16 -8.79 -11.82
CA GLY A 142 -4.51 -8.41 -11.43
C GLY A 142 -4.55 -7.17 -10.56
N LEU A 143 -5.68 -6.44 -10.64
CA LEU A 143 -5.97 -5.26 -9.83
C LEU A 143 -7.33 -5.42 -9.18
N SER A 144 -7.39 -5.23 -7.86
CA SER A 144 -8.64 -5.21 -7.10
C SER A 144 -8.74 -3.90 -6.33
N ILE A 145 -9.83 -3.17 -6.56
CA ILE A 145 -10.06 -1.87 -5.92
C ILE A 145 -11.35 -1.95 -5.11
N TRP A 146 -11.23 -1.63 -3.83
CA TRP A 146 -12.35 -1.66 -2.91
C TRP A 146 -12.65 -0.28 -2.35
N ASN A 147 -13.93 0.12 -2.41
CA ASN A 147 -14.47 1.32 -1.76
C ASN A 147 -13.67 2.61 -2.05
N SER A 148 -13.21 2.76 -3.30
CA SER A 148 -12.50 3.95 -3.76
C SER A 148 -13.44 4.84 -4.55
N ASN A 149 -13.32 6.15 -4.36
CA ASN A 149 -14.11 7.13 -5.08
C ASN A 149 -13.25 7.81 -6.16
N PHE A 150 -13.56 7.57 -7.42
CA PHE A 150 -12.86 8.16 -8.57
C PHE A 150 -13.52 9.45 -9.07
N ASN A 151 -14.74 9.73 -8.62
CA ASN A 151 -15.42 10.97 -8.95
C ASN A 151 -15.82 11.69 -7.65
N PRO A 152 -15.11 12.79 -7.31
CA PRO A 152 -15.38 13.52 -6.06
C PRO A 152 -16.75 14.20 -6.03
N GLY A 153 -17.47 14.24 -7.16
CA GLY A 153 -18.74 14.94 -7.28
C GLY A 153 -18.60 16.44 -6.98
N PHE A 154 -19.75 17.11 -6.83
CA PHE A 154 -19.80 18.53 -6.53
C PHE A 154 -19.17 18.86 -5.16
N MET A 155 -19.51 18.11 -4.13
CA MET A 155 -19.01 18.33 -2.77
C MET A 155 -17.48 18.16 -2.67
N GLY A 156 -16.93 17.16 -3.36
CA GLY A 156 -15.48 16.97 -3.40
C GLY A 156 -14.74 18.08 -4.15
N ARG A 157 -15.33 18.62 -5.22
CA ARG A 157 -14.79 19.79 -5.92
C ARG A 157 -14.83 21.04 -5.03
N LEU A 158 -15.92 21.26 -4.31
CA LEU A 158 -16.04 22.35 -3.34
C LEU A 158 -14.97 22.20 -2.23
N ALA A 159 -14.82 21.02 -1.66
CA ALA A 159 -13.79 20.74 -0.66
C ALA A 159 -12.38 21.04 -1.18
N GLN A 160 -12.07 20.68 -2.45
CA GLN A 160 -10.78 21.01 -3.06
C GLN A 160 -10.54 22.52 -3.17
N VAL A 161 -11.59 23.29 -3.50
CA VAL A 161 -11.49 24.77 -3.55
C VAL A 161 -11.23 25.33 -2.16
N VAL A 162 -11.98 24.89 -1.16
CA VAL A 162 -11.79 25.32 0.24
C VAL A 162 -10.38 25.00 0.73
N LEU A 163 -9.88 23.77 0.51
CA LEU A 163 -8.53 23.37 0.90
C LEU A 163 -7.44 24.18 0.17
N ARG A 164 -7.66 24.53 -1.10
CA ARG A 164 -6.73 25.41 -1.83
C ARG A 164 -6.69 26.82 -1.25
N LEU A 165 -7.86 27.38 -0.93
CA LEU A 165 -7.96 28.70 -0.28
C LEU A 165 -7.31 28.67 1.11
N GLU A 166 -7.56 27.65 1.91
CA GLU A 166 -6.94 27.48 3.22
C GLU A 166 -5.40 27.38 3.10
N LYS A 167 -4.90 26.62 2.14
CA LYS A 167 -3.46 26.54 1.85
C LYS A 167 -2.86 27.90 1.44
N MET A 168 -3.59 28.71 0.67
CA MET A 168 -3.15 30.05 0.28
C MET A 168 -3.10 31.00 1.48
N LEU A 169 -4.04 30.87 2.41
CA LEU A 169 -4.14 31.74 3.60
C LEU A 169 -3.18 31.34 4.72
N LYS A 170 -2.99 30.05 4.94
CA LYS A 170 -2.19 29.49 6.07
C LYS A 170 -0.79 29.00 5.66
N GLY A 171 -0.47 29.03 4.37
CA GLY A 171 0.78 28.50 3.85
C GLY A 171 0.80 26.99 3.73
N SER A 172 1.97 26.42 3.35
CA SER A 172 2.12 24.97 3.04
C SER A 172 2.15 24.05 4.29
N ASN A 173 1.99 24.60 5.49
CA ASN A 173 2.08 23.88 6.76
C ASN A 173 0.73 23.36 7.30
N VAL A 174 -0.31 23.32 6.47
CA VAL A 174 -1.63 22.77 6.80
C VAL A 174 -1.85 21.46 6.06
#